data_a6f931be6ce991a30c1e82a4d25e2c6c
#
_entry.id   a6f931be6ce991a30c1e82a4d25e2c6c
#
_cell.length_a   1.000
_cell.length_b   1.000
_cell.length_c   1.000
_cell.angle_alpha   90.00
_cell.angle_beta   90.00
_cell.angle_gamma   90.00
#
_symmetry.space_group_name_H-M   'P 1'
#
loop_
_entity.id
_entity.type
_entity.pdbx_description
1 polymer ?
#
loop_
_entity_poly.entity_id
_entity_poly.type
_entity_poly.pdbx_seq_one_letter_code
_entity_poly.pdbx_strand_id
1 'polypeptide(L)'
;VRMFGLKDMTGAVMDPFCSFLILRGLKTLEIRMQKHCANAKAIAEFLDGHPMVEKVYYPGLKSHEGHDIAARQMADFGGMMSFEVKGGRAAGAKLVNSLHLVTVAVSLGDAETLIEHPASMTHSTYTEEELAAAGIAAGLIRLSAGLENAEDIIADLKQALDQL
;
A
#
# COMPACT_ATOMS: atom_id res chain seq x y z
N VAL A 1 13.72 15.76 -22.78
CA VAL A 1 13.92 14.34 -22.44
C VAL A 1 13.69 13.45 -23.67
N ARG A 2 12.51 13.49 -24.34
CA ARG A 2 12.14 12.57 -25.42
C ARG A 2 13.09 12.63 -26.63
N MET A 3 13.40 13.80 -27.16
CA MET A 3 14.27 13.94 -28.35
C MET A 3 15.73 13.68 -27.99
N PHE A 4 16.29 14.43 -27.08
CA PHE A 4 17.70 14.34 -26.72
C PHE A 4 18.01 13.07 -25.91
N GLY A 5 17.27 12.80 -24.82
CA GLY A 5 17.56 11.70 -23.93
C GLY A 5 17.30 10.33 -24.56
N LEU A 6 16.09 10.08 -25.06
CA LEU A 6 15.73 8.77 -25.59
C LEU A 6 16.27 8.56 -27.00
N LYS A 7 16.02 9.51 -27.95
CA LYS A 7 16.40 9.32 -29.34
C LYS A 7 17.91 9.42 -29.56
N ASP A 8 18.55 10.49 -29.04
CA ASP A 8 19.91 10.82 -29.40
C ASP A 8 20.97 10.21 -28.45
N MET A 9 20.61 9.96 -27.17
CA MET A 9 21.56 9.49 -26.18
C MET A 9 21.47 7.99 -25.89
N THR A 10 20.28 7.44 -25.66
CA THR A 10 20.10 6.04 -25.24
C THR A 10 19.60 5.13 -26.36
N GLY A 11 18.80 5.66 -27.29
CA GLY A 11 18.16 4.86 -28.35
C GLY A 11 17.20 3.78 -27.84
N ALA A 12 16.84 3.81 -26.55
CA ALA A 12 16.05 2.80 -25.91
C ALA A 12 14.62 2.77 -26.49
N VAL A 13 14.20 1.61 -26.97
CA VAL A 13 12.84 1.33 -27.44
C VAL A 13 12.30 0.13 -26.70
N MET A 14 10.99 0.22 -26.34
CA MET A 14 10.32 -0.90 -25.68
C MET A 14 10.14 -2.06 -26.67
N ASP A 15 10.41 -3.27 -26.20
CA ASP A 15 10.15 -4.49 -26.95
C ASP A 15 8.65 -4.59 -27.35
N PRO A 16 8.32 -5.04 -28.57
CA PRO A 16 6.93 -5.14 -29.03
C PRO A 16 6.04 -6.03 -28.17
N PHE A 17 6.53 -7.10 -27.61
CA PHE A 17 5.77 -7.99 -26.73
C PHE A 17 5.47 -7.32 -25.38
N CYS A 18 6.46 -6.65 -24.79
CA CYS A 18 6.25 -5.83 -23.59
C CYS A 18 5.22 -4.72 -23.84
N SER A 19 5.31 -4.04 -25.00
CA SER A 19 4.34 -3.02 -25.41
C SER A 19 2.91 -3.59 -25.52
N PHE A 20 2.76 -4.77 -26.11
CA PHE A 20 1.49 -5.48 -26.22
C PHE A 20 0.91 -5.80 -24.82
N LEU A 21 1.72 -6.31 -23.90
CA LEU A 21 1.28 -6.62 -22.52
C LEU A 21 0.82 -5.38 -21.78
N ILE A 22 1.55 -4.27 -21.90
CA ILE A 22 1.15 -2.98 -21.27
C ILE A 22 -0.17 -2.50 -21.86
N LEU A 23 -0.31 -2.47 -23.20
CA LEU A 23 -1.54 -2.05 -23.85
C LEU A 23 -2.73 -2.95 -23.48
N ARG A 24 -2.50 -4.25 -23.31
CA ARG A 24 -3.51 -5.18 -22.82
C ARG A 24 -3.93 -4.86 -21.37
N GLY A 25 -2.97 -4.61 -20.49
CA GLY A 25 -3.22 -4.25 -19.09
C GLY A 25 -4.00 -2.93 -18.94
N LEU A 26 -3.72 -1.95 -19.80
CA LEU A 26 -4.42 -0.65 -19.79
C LEU A 26 -5.92 -0.76 -20.08
N LYS A 27 -6.36 -1.78 -20.83
CA LYS A 27 -7.78 -1.93 -21.19
C LYS A 27 -8.71 -2.14 -19.99
N THR A 28 -8.19 -2.62 -18.87
CA THR A 28 -8.95 -2.88 -17.64
C THR A 28 -8.51 -1.98 -16.48
N LEU A 29 -7.65 -0.99 -16.74
CA LEU A 29 -7.06 -0.17 -15.68
C LEU A 29 -8.13 0.57 -14.87
N GLU A 30 -9.11 1.19 -15.54
CA GLU A 30 -10.18 1.93 -14.89
C GLU A 30 -10.97 1.04 -13.92
N ILE A 31 -11.42 -0.14 -14.37
CA ILE A 31 -12.19 -1.07 -13.55
C ILE A 31 -11.37 -1.56 -12.36
N ARG A 32 -10.08 -1.85 -12.56
CA ARG A 32 -9.18 -2.24 -11.47
C ARG A 32 -9.00 -1.10 -10.47
N MET A 33 -8.77 0.13 -10.93
CA MET A 33 -8.62 1.28 -10.05
C MET A 33 -9.87 1.55 -9.21
N GLN A 34 -11.06 1.42 -9.77
CA GLN A 34 -12.30 1.53 -9.03
C GLN A 34 -12.38 0.49 -7.90
N LYS A 35 -12.00 -0.76 -8.19
CA LYS A 35 -12.00 -1.83 -7.19
C LYS A 35 -10.92 -1.63 -6.12
N HIS A 36 -9.69 -1.25 -6.51
CA HIS A 36 -8.61 -0.91 -5.56
C HIS A 36 -9.04 0.21 -4.60
N CYS A 37 -9.63 1.29 -5.11
CA CYS A 37 -10.09 2.41 -4.31
C CYS A 37 -11.21 1.99 -3.34
N ALA A 38 -12.20 1.22 -3.82
CA ALA A 38 -13.28 0.74 -2.98
C ALA A 38 -12.78 -0.18 -1.85
N ASN A 39 -11.87 -1.11 -2.16
CA ASN A 39 -11.25 -1.98 -1.18
C ASN A 39 -10.41 -1.19 -0.17
N ALA A 40 -9.56 -0.28 -0.65
CA ALA A 40 -8.72 0.55 0.22
C ALA A 40 -9.54 1.39 1.18
N LYS A 41 -10.65 1.97 0.73
CA LYS A 41 -11.56 2.73 1.58
C LYS A 41 -12.14 1.86 2.70
N ALA A 42 -12.68 0.69 2.36
CA ALA A 42 -13.27 -0.22 3.34
C ALA A 42 -12.23 -0.71 4.37
N ILE A 43 -11.02 -1.05 3.90
CA ILE A 43 -9.91 -1.46 4.76
C ILE A 43 -9.48 -0.31 5.69
N ALA A 44 -9.34 0.92 5.16
CA ALA A 44 -8.93 2.08 5.95
C ALA A 44 -9.95 2.41 7.04
N GLU A 45 -11.26 2.36 6.74
CA GLU A 45 -12.34 2.58 7.70
C GLU A 45 -12.33 1.51 8.82
N PHE A 46 -12.08 0.26 8.47
CA PHE A 46 -11.92 -0.83 9.44
C PHE A 46 -10.71 -0.59 10.36
N LEU A 47 -9.56 -0.27 9.78
CA LEU A 47 -8.31 -0.07 10.52
C LEU A 47 -8.38 1.15 11.45
N ASP A 48 -9.02 2.24 11.01
CA ASP A 48 -9.16 3.47 11.81
C ASP A 48 -10.00 3.26 13.09
N GLY A 49 -10.88 2.25 13.08
CA GLY A 49 -11.67 1.84 14.25
C GLY A 49 -11.04 0.73 15.11
N HIS A 50 -9.90 0.16 14.71
CA HIS A 50 -9.37 -1.03 15.39
C HIS A 50 -8.50 -0.68 16.62
N PRO A 51 -8.70 -1.30 17.81
CA PRO A 51 -8.02 -0.92 19.06
C PRO A 51 -6.49 -1.10 19.03
N MET A 52 -5.97 -2.02 18.20
CA MET A 52 -4.53 -2.27 18.04
C MET A 52 -3.87 -1.36 17.01
N VAL A 53 -4.64 -0.56 16.27
CA VAL A 53 -4.13 0.45 15.34
C VAL A 53 -4.04 1.79 16.05
N GLU A 54 -2.90 2.45 15.92
CA GLU A 54 -2.65 3.76 16.53
C GLU A 54 -3.04 4.89 15.58
N LYS A 55 -2.72 4.73 14.29
CA LYS A 55 -2.96 5.73 13.26
C LYS A 55 -3.07 5.10 11.88
N VAL A 56 -3.95 5.65 11.03
CA VAL A 56 -4.08 5.28 9.62
C VAL A 56 -3.73 6.47 8.73
N TYR A 57 -2.92 6.24 7.71
CA TYR A 57 -2.53 7.21 6.70
C TYR A 57 -3.20 6.84 5.38
N TYR A 58 -4.36 7.40 5.13
CA TYR A 58 -5.11 7.20 3.90
C TYR A 58 -5.85 8.50 3.52
N PRO A 59 -5.63 9.03 2.30
CA PRO A 59 -6.22 10.31 1.91
C PRO A 59 -7.75 10.36 1.94
N GLY A 60 -8.41 9.21 1.89
CA GLY A 60 -9.86 9.08 1.97
C GLY A 60 -10.47 9.27 3.38
N LEU A 61 -9.66 9.19 4.44
CA LEU A 61 -10.11 9.46 5.80
C LEU A 61 -10.11 10.96 6.07
N LYS A 62 -11.16 11.47 6.70
CA LYS A 62 -11.26 12.89 7.06
C LYS A 62 -10.21 13.34 8.08
N SER A 63 -9.68 12.41 8.86
CA SER A 63 -8.59 12.61 9.82
C SER A 63 -7.22 12.75 9.16
N HIS A 64 -7.08 12.40 7.87
CA HIS A 64 -5.82 12.46 7.16
C HIS A 64 -5.41 13.89 6.84
N GLU A 65 -4.18 14.25 7.17
CA GLU A 65 -3.60 15.54 6.78
C GLU A 65 -3.57 15.67 5.24
N GLY A 66 -4.21 16.69 4.70
CA GLY A 66 -4.34 16.88 3.25
C GLY A 66 -5.55 16.22 2.61
N HIS A 67 -6.49 15.64 3.39
CA HIS A 67 -7.76 15.09 2.88
C HIS A 67 -8.50 16.07 1.96
N ASP A 68 -8.63 17.34 2.37
CA ASP A 68 -9.33 18.36 1.58
C ASP A 68 -8.64 18.67 0.25
N ILE A 69 -7.32 18.52 0.18
CA ILE A 69 -6.56 18.67 -1.07
C ILE A 69 -6.82 17.47 -1.96
N ALA A 70 -6.71 16.27 -1.42
CA ALA A 70 -6.98 15.03 -2.15
C ALA A 70 -8.41 15.01 -2.70
N ALA A 71 -9.41 15.36 -1.89
CA ALA A 71 -10.80 15.41 -2.30
C ALA A 71 -11.12 16.40 -3.43
N ARG A 72 -10.28 17.44 -3.61
CA ARG A 72 -10.42 18.39 -4.73
C ARG A 72 -9.66 17.96 -5.98
N GLN A 73 -8.58 17.21 -5.84
CA GLN A 73 -7.67 16.91 -6.94
C GLN A 73 -7.81 15.48 -7.49
N MET A 74 -8.29 14.55 -6.68
CA MET A 74 -8.39 13.14 -7.03
C MET A 74 -9.85 12.76 -7.30
N ALA A 75 -10.07 11.89 -8.29
CA ALA A 75 -11.40 11.33 -8.56
C ALA A 75 -11.79 10.31 -7.47
N ASP A 76 -10.79 9.60 -6.90
CA ASP A 76 -10.89 8.71 -5.75
C ASP A 76 -9.50 8.63 -5.08
N PHE A 77 -9.38 8.04 -3.89
CA PHE A 77 -8.22 8.19 -3.01
C PHE A 77 -7.12 7.14 -3.20
N GLY A 78 -7.23 6.29 -4.23
CA GLY A 78 -6.23 5.28 -4.56
C GLY A 78 -6.27 4.02 -3.70
N GLY A 79 -5.40 3.06 -4.04
CA GLY A 79 -5.30 1.76 -3.41
C GLY A 79 -4.22 1.64 -2.32
N MET A 80 -3.47 2.70 -2.04
CA MET A 80 -2.34 2.68 -1.11
C MET A 80 -2.69 3.30 0.23
N MET A 81 -2.28 2.65 1.31
CA MET A 81 -2.37 3.18 2.67
C MET A 81 -1.19 2.72 3.52
N SER A 82 -0.99 3.40 4.64
CA SER A 82 -0.14 2.93 5.73
C SER A 82 -0.88 3.05 7.05
N PHE A 83 -0.50 2.23 8.01
CA PHE A 83 -1.04 2.31 9.37
C PHE A 83 0.01 1.90 10.40
N GLU A 84 -0.12 2.39 11.61
CA GLU A 84 0.78 2.07 12.72
C GLU A 84 0.08 1.13 13.69
N VAL A 85 0.75 0.00 14.02
CA VAL A 85 0.27 -0.90 15.05
C VAL A 85 0.93 -0.61 16.39
N LYS A 86 0.17 -0.76 17.46
CA LYS A 86 0.68 -0.67 18.84
C LYS A 86 1.64 -1.82 19.11
N GLY A 87 2.72 -1.56 19.84
CA GLY A 87 3.73 -2.57 20.17
C GLY A 87 4.98 -2.55 19.26
N GLY A 88 5.08 -1.55 18.37
CA GLY A 88 6.29 -1.24 17.61
C GLY A 88 6.74 -2.36 16.67
N ARG A 89 8.07 -2.47 16.48
CA ARG A 89 8.70 -3.41 15.51
C ARG A 89 8.24 -4.87 15.72
N ALA A 90 8.15 -5.34 16.96
CA ALA A 90 7.77 -6.72 17.24
C ALA A 90 6.33 -7.02 16.81
N ALA A 91 5.40 -6.10 17.11
CA ALA A 91 4.00 -6.22 16.71
C ALA A 91 3.83 -6.14 15.19
N GLY A 92 4.53 -5.21 14.51
CA GLY A 92 4.51 -5.11 13.05
C GLY A 92 5.00 -6.39 12.37
N ALA A 93 6.12 -6.95 12.83
CA ALA A 93 6.65 -8.22 12.32
C ALA A 93 5.70 -9.39 12.59
N LYS A 94 5.09 -9.45 13.76
CA LYS A 94 4.12 -10.49 14.13
C LYS A 94 2.87 -10.40 13.25
N LEU A 95 2.33 -9.19 13.03
CA LEU A 95 1.18 -8.97 12.16
C LEU A 95 1.39 -9.58 10.78
N VAL A 96 2.45 -9.16 10.07
CA VAL A 96 2.68 -9.62 8.69
C VAL A 96 2.92 -11.13 8.59
N ASN A 97 3.52 -11.74 9.63
CA ASN A 97 3.73 -13.19 9.69
C ASN A 97 2.47 -14.00 10.05
N SER A 98 1.40 -13.35 10.48
CA SER A 98 0.13 -13.99 10.89
C SER A 98 -0.94 -13.95 9.80
N LEU A 99 -0.64 -13.35 8.64
CA LEU A 99 -1.56 -13.24 7.51
C LEU A 99 -1.64 -14.54 6.70
N HIS A 100 -2.80 -14.80 6.10
CA HIS A 100 -3.08 -16.01 5.32
C HIS A 100 -3.46 -15.71 3.88
N LEU A 101 -4.16 -14.60 3.62
CA LEU A 101 -4.61 -14.16 2.29
C LEU A 101 -3.69 -13.07 1.74
N VAL A 102 -3.42 -12.05 2.55
CA VAL A 102 -2.64 -10.89 2.14
C VAL A 102 -1.17 -11.27 1.96
N THR A 103 -0.63 -11.02 0.76
CA THR A 103 0.72 -11.40 0.40
C THR A 103 1.77 -10.45 0.98
N VAL A 104 2.73 -10.99 1.73
CA VAL A 104 3.85 -10.22 2.28
C VAL A 104 4.90 -9.96 1.20
N ALA A 105 4.97 -8.74 0.71
CA ALA A 105 5.91 -8.34 -0.34
C ALA A 105 6.19 -6.84 -0.33
N VAL A 106 7.38 -6.45 -0.75
CA VAL A 106 7.82 -5.04 -0.88
C VAL A 106 7.30 -4.34 -2.14
N SER A 107 6.50 -5.01 -2.97
CA SER A 107 5.88 -4.46 -4.18
C SER A 107 4.59 -3.71 -3.86
N LEU A 108 3.95 -3.15 -4.88
CA LEU A 108 2.66 -2.47 -4.78
C LEU A 108 1.93 -2.46 -6.13
N GLY A 109 0.61 -2.24 -6.10
CA GLY A 109 -0.19 -2.01 -7.30
C GLY A 109 -0.55 -3.27 -8.09
N ASP A 110 -0.44 -4.44 -7.48
CA ASP A 110 -0.84 -5.71 -8.08
C ASP A 110 -2.35 -5.97 -7.93
N ALA A 111 -2.84 -6.98 -8.67
CA ALA A 111 -4.18 -7.52 -8.49
C ALA A 111 -4.37 -8.16 -7.11
N GLU A 112 -3.30 -8.68 -6.52
CA GLU A 112 -3.25 -9.21 -5.16
C GLU A 112 -2.98 -8.10 -4.14
N THR A 113 -3.58 -8.23 -2.96
CA THR A 113 -3.28 -7.33 -1.84
C THR A 113 -1.89 -7.62 -1.30
N LEU A 114 -1.03 -6.59 -1.28
CA LEU A 114 0.35 -6.66 -0.83
C LEU A 114 0.55 -5.87 0.45
N ILE A 115 1.34 -6.41 1.36
CA ILE A 115 1.65 -5.76 2.64
C ILE A 115 3.13 -5.88 2.97
N GLU A 116 3.69 -4.84 3.59
CA GLU A 116 5.04 -4.88 4.15
C GLU A 116 5.12 -4.20 5.50
N HIS A 117 6.07 -4.63 6.30
CA HIS A 117 6.52 -3.96 7.51
C HIS A 117 7.90 -3.35 7.23
N PRO A 118 8.01 -2.04 6.92
CA PRO A 118 9.26 -1.40 6.51
C PRO A 118 10.42 -1.65 7.46
N ALA A 119 10.19 -1.55 8.77
CA ALA A 119 11.23 -1.70 9.78
C ALA A 119 11.90 -3.09 9.79
N SER A 120 11.21 -4.17 9.38
CA SER A 120 11.80 -5.53 9.28
C SER A 120 12.12 -5.96 7.85
N MET A 121 11.72 -5.19 6.83
CA MET A 121 11.87 -5.53 5.41
C MET A 121 12.75 -4.51 4.68
N THR A 122 12.18 -3.49 4.07
CA THR A 122 12.91 -2.50 3.24
C THR A 122 13.92 -1.67 4.01
N HIS A 123 13.69 -1.44 5.30
CA HIS A 123 14.55 -0.64 6.20
C HIS A 123 15.13 -1.49 7.35
N SER A 124 15.30 -2.81 7.13
CA SER A 124 15.76 -3.74 8.16
C SER A 124 17.16 -3.45 8.71
N THR A 125 17.98 -2.73 7.95
CA THR A 125 19.32 -2.30 8.34
C THR A 125 19.34 -1.00 9.17
N TYR A 126 18.20 -0.29 9.26
CA TYR A 126 18.10 0.96 10.00
C TYR A 126 18.00 0.72 11.50
N THR A 127 18.70 1.55 12.28
CA THR A 127 18.47 1.65 13.73
C THR A 127 17.14 2.32 14.04
N GLU A 128 16.69 2.27 15.28
CA GLU A 128 15.45 2.96 15.70
C GLU A 128 15.55 4.49 15.50
N GLU A 129 16.75 5.06 15.74
CA GLU A 129 17.02 6.50 15.54
C GLU A 129 16.95 6.86 14.04
N GLU A 130 17.50 6.03 13.17
CA GLU A 130 17.44 6.24 11.72
C GLU A 130 16.03 6.10 11.17
N LEU A 131 15.24 5.15 11.67
CA LEU A 131 13.82 5.02 11.33
C LEU A 131 13.03 6.27 11.75
N ALA A 132 13.24 6.73 12.98
CA ALA A 132 12.59 7.93 13.50
C ALA A 132 12.98 9.19 12.70
N ALA A 133 14.27 9.34 12.34
CA ALA A 133 14.76 10.43 11.49
C ALA A 133 14.17 10.40 10.06
N ALA A 134 13.86 9.20 9.56
CA ALA A 134 13.18 8.99 8.29
C ALA A 134 11.64 9.16 8.36
N GLY A 135 11.08 9.40 9.56
CA GLY A 135 9.64 9.50 9.78
C GLY A 135 8.90 8.16 9.70
N ILE A 136 9.62 7.06 9.89
CA ILE A 136 9.07 5.69 9.84
C ILE A 136 8.91 5.19 11.27
N ALA A 137 7.66 5.07 11.74
CA ALA A 137 7.37 4.46 13.02
C ALA A 137 7.76 2.97 13.00
N ALA A 138 8.28 2.46 14.14
CA ALA A 138 8.73 1.08 14.23
C ALA A 138 7.61 0.04 14.00
N GLY A 139 6.35 0.40 14.22
CA GLY A 139 5.16 -0.40 13.95
C GLY A 139 4.43 -0.04 12.65
N LEU A 140 5.06 0.76 11.77
CA LEU A 140 4.43 1.16 10.50
C LEU A 140 4.27 -0.04 9.56
N ILE A 141 3.08 -0.17 9.01
CA ILE A 141 2.71 -1.15 7.98
C ILE A 141 2.30 -0.39 6.73
N ARG A 142 2.75 -0.83 5.55
CA ARG A 142 2.27 -0.34 4.25
C ARG A 142 1.43 -1.42 3.58
N LEU A 143 0.27 -1.04 3.08
CA LEU A 143 -0.67 -1.92 2.40
C LEU A 143 -1.04 -1.36 1.02
N SER A 144 -0.98 -2.22 0.01
CA SER A 144 -1.48 -1.99 -1.34
C SER A 144 -2.71 -2.88 -1.55
N ALA A 145 -3.91 -2.29 -1.53
CA ALA A 145 -5.14 -3.04 -1.66
C ALA A 145 -5.29 -3.63 -3.08
N GLY A 146 -5.52 -4.92 -3.17
CA GLY A 146 -5.77 -5.67 -4.39
C GLY A 146 -7.23 -5.68 -4.83
N LEU A 147 -7.59 -6.70 -5.63
CA LEU A 147 -8.91 -6.85 -6.25
C LEU A 147 -9.79 -7.90 -5.56
N GLU A 148 -9.30 -8.55 -4.51
CA GLU A 148 -10.02 -9.57 -3.75
C GLU A 148 -11.30 -8.99 -3.12
N ASN A 149 -12.10 -9.84 -2.50
CA ASN A 149 -13.24 -9.36 -1.73
C ASN A 149 -12.73 -8.56 -0.51
N ALA A 150 -13.23 -7.34 -0.33
CA ALA A 150 -12.83 -6.48 0.79
C ALA A 150 -13.07 -7.13 2.16
N GLU A 151 -14.16 -7.89 2.31
CA GLU A 151 -14.49 -8.58 3.55
C GLU A 151 -13.47 -9.67 3.90
N ASP A 152 -12.94 -10.38 2.89
CA ASP A 152 -11.92 -11.41 3.08
C ASP A 152 -10.58 -10.79 3.49
N ILE A 153 -10.18 -9.67 2.86
CA ILE A 153 -8.97 -8.92 3.25
C ILE A 153 -9.11 -8.42 4.70
N ILE A 154 -10.26 -7.83 5.04
CA ILE A 154 -10.55 -7.33 6.39
C ILE A 154 -10.54 -8.46 7.42
N ALA A 155 -11.10 -9.62 7.07
CA ALA A 155 -11.11 -10.79 7.96
C ALA A 155 -9.68 -11.30 8.24
N ASP A 156 -8.81 -11.30 7.21
CA ASP A 156 -7.41 -11.70 7.36
C ASP A 156 -6.62 -10.69 8.21
N LEU A 157 -6.78 -9.40 7.97
CA LEU A 157 -6.18 -8.34 8.79
C LEU A 157 -6.68 -8.41 10.24
N LYS A 158 -7.98 -8.60 10.43
CA LYS A 158 -8.59 -8.68 11.77
C LYS A 158 -8.03 -9.84 12.59
N GLN A 159 -7.99 -11.05 12.03
CA GLN A 159 -7.47 -12.22 12.75
C GLN A 159 -5.99 -12.05 13.12
N ALA A 160 -5.19 -11.35 12.28
CA ALA A 160 -3.79 -11.06 12.56
C ALA A 160 -3.62 -9.97 13.64
N LEU A 161 -4.44 -8.90 13.59
CA LEU A 161 -4.46 -7.84 14.60
C LEU A 161 -4.95 -8.33 15.97
N ASP A 162 -5.94 -9.22 16.00
CA ASP A 162 -6.48 -9.80 17.26
C ASP A 162 -5.45 -10.67 18.00
N GLN A 163 -4.36 -11.06 17.35
CA GLN A 163 -3.27 -11.82 17.95
C GLN A 163 -2.20 -10.95 18.61
N LEU A 164 -2.18 -9.63 18.35
CA LEU A 164 -1.19 -8.72 18.92
C LEU A 164 -1.44 -8.42 20.37
#